data_3aa4c738281fe53497f097c8a1272080
#
_entry.id   3aa4c738281fe53497f097c8a1272080
#
_cell.length_a   1.000
_cell.length_b   1.000
_cell.length_c   1.000
_cell.angle_alpha   90.00
_cell.angle_beta   90.00
_cell.angle_gamma   90.00
#
_symmetry.space_group_name_H-M   'P 1'
#
loop_
_entity.id
_entity.type
_entity.pdbx_description
1 polymer ?
#
loop_
_entity_poly.entity_id
_entity_poly.type
_entity_poly.pdbx_seq_one_letter_code
_entity_poly.pdbx_strand_id
1 'polypeptide(L)'
;YQSTEYEYLDKNKDDEWLMARLELLKAKGLTKEQITWYAKKYDSYLDKSLIRQEYPISPEEAFISSGECIFDKDKVANQLELSKDLQTNKKGYFEYKRVTEIIKDSEGNEVGYELKLTDIKWREDKANGYIKIHELPQVKTIKDNDGGDVITHKAPYVIGGDTSGLGLDYYTAKVINNLTKKTAATLHKQTLNDDIYAEQLYCLGKYYNEALIGIEVNYSLQPTMYLAEKLNYSNLYVRERLDSIKKTIVKAFGFETNSKTRPV
;
A
#
# COMPACT_ATOMS: atom_id res chain seq x y z
N TYR A 1 43.05 28.23 -12.06
CA TYR A 1 42.09 27.61 -11.11
C TYR A 1 40.65 27.56 -11.68
N GLN A 2 40.24 28.43 -12.57
CA GLN A 2 38.90 28.42 -13.20
C GLN A 2 38.73 27.36 -14.31
N SER A 3 39.80 26.96 -14.99
CA SER A 3 39.74 25.96 -16.09
C SER A 3 39.38 24.56 -15.61
N THR A 4 39.84 24.14 -14.44
CA THR A 4 39.64 22.79 -13.90
C THR A 4 38.18 22.50 -13.44
N GLU A 5 37.36 23.51 -13.16
CA GLU A 5 35.98 23.33 -12.75
C GLU A 5 35.07 23.00 -13.93
N TYR A 6 35.22 23.71 -15.03
CA TYR A 6 34.44 23.45 -16.25
C TYR A 6 34.81 22.12 -16.90
N GLU A 7 36.08 21.74 -16.91
CA GLU A 7 36.54 20.45 -17.43
C GLU A 7 35.94 19.27 -16.69
N TYR A 8 35.68 19.42 -15.37
CA TYR A 8 35.16 18.34 -14.56
C TYR A 8 33.66 18.13 -14.78
N LEU A 9 32.89 19.20 -14.89
CA LEU A 9 31.45 19.14 -15.20
C LEU A 9 31.22 18.65 -16.63
N ASP A 10 32.08 19.05 -17.57
CA ASP A 10 32.03 18.63 -18.98
C ASP A 10 32.34 17.14 -19.16
N LYS A 11 33.25 16.60 -18.34
CA LYS A 11 33.59 15.18 -18.33
C LYS A 11 32.42 14.28 -17.90
N ASN A 12 31.55 14.76 -17.01
CA ASN A 12 30.44 14.01 -16.44
C ASN A 12 29.08 14.43 -17.01
N LYS A 13 29.04 15.20 -18.10
CA LYS A 13 27.79 15.70 -18.72
C LYS A 13 26.82 14.62 -19.17
N ASP A 14 27.32 13.42 -19.44
CA ASP A 14 26.51 12.27 -19.87
C ASP A 14 25.95 11.45 -18.68
N ASP A 15 26.35 11.79 -17.44
CA ASP A 15 25.75 11.20 -16.24
C ASP A 15 24.50 11.99 -15.86
N GLU A 16 23.36 11.57 -16.43
CA GLU A 16 22.05 12.21 -16.23
C GLU A 16 21.67 12.30 -14.74
N TRP A 17 22.02 11.26 -13.96
CA TRP A 17 21.71 11.26 -12.54
C TRP A 17 22.52 12.33 -11.79
N LEU A 18 23.82 12.41 -12.03
CA LEU A 18 24.68 13.41 -11.42
C LEU A 18 24.24 14.82 -11.82
N MET A 19 23.95 15.05 -13.10
CA MET A 19 23.56 16.36 -13.60
C MET A 19 22.24 16.83 -12.97
N ALA A 20 21.22 15.99 -12.91
CA ALA A 20 19.95 16.30 -12.23
C ALA A 20 20.17 16.65 -10.74
N ARG A 21 21.08 15.94 -10.08
CA ARG A 21 21.40 16.16 -8.68
C ARG A 21 22.13 17.48 -8.44
N LEU A 22 23.07 17.84 -9.31
CA LEU A 22 23.77 19.12 -9.23
C LEU A 22 22.80 20.32 -9.43
N GLU A 23 21.81 20.18 -10.32
CA GLU A 23 20.75 21.19 -10.48
C GLU A 23 19.89 21.33 -9.22
N LEU A 24 19.55 20.22 -8.54
CA LEU A 24 18.85 20.27 -7.25
C LEU A 24 19.67 20.98 -6.17
N LEU A 25 20.98 20.70 -6.07
CA LEU A 25 21.87 21.36 -5.13
C LEU A 25 21.96 22.86 -5.41
N LYS A 26 22.02 23.24 -6.68
CA LYS A 26 21.98 24.64 -7.12
C LYS A 26 20.67 25.33 -6.75
N ALA A 27 19.52 24.65 -6.96
CA ALA A 27 18.21 25.16 -6.57
C ALA A 27 18.09 25.35 -5.05
N LYS A 28 18.82 24.56 -4.26
CA LYS A 28 18.93 24.73 -2.79
C LYS A 28 19.90 25.83 -2.35
N GLY A 29 20.52 26.55 -3.28
CA GLY A 29 21.38 27.72 -3.01
C GLY A 29 22.83 27.37 -2.73
N LEU A 30 23.33 26.18 -3.06
CA LEU A 30 24.76 25.86 -2.94
C LEU A 30 25.57 26.68 -3.93
N THR A 31 26.79 27.07 -3.50
CA THR A 31 27.72 27.80 -4.36
C THR A 31 28.33 26.89 -5.43
N LYS A 32 28.94 27.50 -6.46
CA LYS A 32 29.63 26.72 -7.51
C LYS A 32 30.75 25.86 -6.95
N GLU A 33 31.48 26.34 -5.97
CA GLU A 33 32.57 25.61 -5.31
C GLU A 33 32.04 24.38 -4.58
N GLN A 34 30.92 24.52 -3.89
CA GLN A 34 30.23 23.40 -3.19
C GLN A 34 29.71 22.36 -4.17
N ILE A 35 29.11 22.81 -5.28
CA ILE A 35 28.62 21.91 -6.34
C ILE A 35 29.78 21.16 -6.99
N THR A 36 30.85 21.85 -7.31
CA THR A 36 32.07 21.22 -7.89
C THR A 36 32.71 20.25 -6.91
N TRP A 37 32.76 20.60 -5.63
CA TRP A 37 33.24 19.70 -4.59
C TRP A 37 32.40 18.42 -4.52
N TYR A 38 31.06 18.58 -4.55
CA TYR A 38 30.13 17.44 -4.54
C TYR A 38 30.34 16.52 -5.76
N ALA A 39 30.49 17.07 -6.96
CA ALA A 39 30.76 16.32 -8.17
C ALA A 39 32.08 15.55 -8.09
N LYS A 40 33.16 16.18 -7.60
CA LYS A 40 34.48 15.54 -7.38
C LYS A 40 34.35 14.42 -6.34
N LYS A 41 33.56 14.63 -5.28
CA LYS A 41 33.34 13.63 -4.25
C LYS A 41 32.59 12.43 -4.81
N TYR A 42 31.54 12.65 -5.60
CA TYR A 42 30.80 11.62 -6.32
C TYR A 42 31.74 10.75 -7.16
N ASP A 43 32.62 11.36 -7.93
CA ASP A 43 33.57 10.65 -8.80
C ASP A 43 34.59 9.79 -8.01
N SER A 44 34.91 10.21 -6.79
CA SER A 44 35.86 9.49 -5.92
C SER A 44 35.33 8.18 -5.34
N TYR A 45 34.03 7.94 -5.34
CA TYR A 45 33.43 6.70 -4.85
C TYR A 45 33.43 5.63 -5.94
N LEU A 46 33.87 4.41 -5.60
CA LEU A 46 33.68 3.23 -6.47
C LEU A 46 32.21 2.85 -6.56
N ASP A 47 31.51 2.83 -5.42
CA ASP A 47 30.06 2.70 -5.37
C ASP A 47 29.45 4.09 -5.26
N LYS A 48 28.89 4.57 -6.36
CA LYS A 48 28.29 5.91 -6.47
C LYS A 48 27.08 6.13 -5.54
N SER A 49 26.46 5.06 -5.08
CA SER A 49 25.33 5.15 -4.13
C SER A 49 25.74 5.67 -2.76
N LEU A 50 27.02 5.50 -2.38
CA LEU A 50 27.53 5.92 -1.07
C LEU A 50 27.50 7.43 -0.88
N ILE A 51 27.57 8.22 -1.95
CA ILE A 51 27.51 9.69 -1.81
C ILE A 51 26.20 10.17 -1.19
N ARG A 52 25.11 9.45 -1.42
CA ARG A 52 23.80 9.77 -0.85
C ARG A 52 23.75 9.51 0.65
N GLN A 53 24.48 8.49 1.09
CA GLN A 53 24.62 8.16 2.50
C GLN A 53 25.49 9.15 3.25
N GLU A 54 26.63 9.51 2.66
CA GLU A 54 27.60 10.40 3.28
C GLU A 54 27.20 11.88 3.19
N TYR A 55 26.56 12.27 2.07
CA TYR A 55 26.18 13.65 1.76
C TYR A 55 24.74 13.72 1.23
N PRO A 56 23.75 13.38 2.07
CA PRO A 56 22.35 13.44 1.70
C PRO A 56 21.91 14.87 1.44
N ILE A 57 21.07 15.10 0.46
CA ILE A 57 20.52 16.43 0.15
C ILE A 57 19.17 16.68 0.83
N SER A 58 18.60 15.70 1.50
CA SER A 58 17.40 15.82 2.33
C SER A 58 17.46 14.85 3.51
N PRO A 59 16.70 15.11 4.60
CA PRO A 59 16.59 14.20 5.73
C PRO A 59 16.09 12.81 5.32
N GLU A 60 15.14 12.75 4.39
CA GLU A 60 14.55 11.49 3.90
C GLU A 60 15.63 10.64 3.23
N GLU A 61 16.52 11.26 2.47
CA GLU A 61 17.62 10.56 1.80
C GLU A 61 18.62 9.96 2.79
N ALA A 62 18.90 10.64 3.89
CA ALA A 62 19.78 10.13 4.94
C ALA A 62 19.23 8.82 5.56
N PHE A 63 17.91 8.68 5.66
CA PHE A 63 17.28 7.48 6.20
C PHE A 63 17.17 6.34 5.17
N ILE A 64 17.04 6.64 3.88
CA ILE A 64 16.96 5.62 2.82
C ILE A 64 18.26 4.82 2.71
N SER A 65 19.39 5.41 3.08
CA SER A 65 20.71 4.81 2.90
C SER A 65 21.13 3.82 3.99
N SER A 66 20.42 3.71 5.12
CA SER A 66 20.88 2.99 6.31
C SER A 66 20.46 1.53 6.43
N GLY A 67 19.98 0.85 5.37
CA GLY A 67 19.56 -0.57 5.44
C GLY A 67 19.67 -1.32 4.13
N GLU A 68 19.71 -2.66 4.20
CA GLU A 68 19.50 -3.54 3.05
C GLU A 68 18.06 -3.38 2.55
N CYS A 69 17.85 -2.46 1.61
CA CYS A 69 16.55 -2.27 0.97
C CYS A 69 16.45 -3.21 -0.24
N ILE A 70 15.41 -4.06 -0.26
CA ILE A 70 15.11 -4.95 -1.39
C ILE A 70 14.72 -4.14 -2.64
N PHE A 71 14.13 -2.97 -2.45
CA PHE A 71 13.72 -2.10 -3.53
C PHE A 71 14.84 -1.14 -3.93
N ASP A 72 14.89 -0.83 -5.22
CA ASP A 72 15.76 0.20 -5.76
C ASP A 72 15.50 1.54 -5.04
N LYS A 73 16.54 2.06 -4.38
CA LYS A 73 16.45 3.24 -3.50
C LYS A 73 16.02 4.49 -4.27
N ASP A 74 16.43 4.63 -5.53
CA ASP A 74 16.07 5.77 -6.36
C ASP A 74 14.61 5.75 -6.75
N LYS A 75 14.10 4.56 -7.09
CA LYS A 75 12.67 4.36 -7.34
C LYS A 75 11.83 4.64 -6.11
N VAL A 76 12.28 4.21 -4.92
CA VAL A 76 11.60 4.50 -3.65
C VAL A 76 11.60 6.00 -3.38
N ALA A 77 12.72 6.70 -3.55
CA ALA A 77 12.81 8.15 -3.36
C ALA A 77 11.90 8.90 -4.32
N ASN A 78 11.89 8.52 -5.60
CA ASN A 78 10.99 9.12 -6.60
C ASN A 78 9.52 8.88 -6.27
N GLN A 79 9.15 7.66 -5.83
CA GLN A 79 7.79 7.37 -5.40
C GLN A 79 7.38 8.16 -4.15
N LEU A 80 8.29 8.36 -3.21
CA LEU A 80 8.05 9.15 -2.03
C LEU A 80 7.78 10.62 -2.39
N GLU A 81 8.55 11.19 -3.32
CA GLU A 81 8.35 12.55 -3.82
C GLU A 81 6.98 12.68 -4.51
N LEU A 82 6.67 11.77 -5.45
CA LEU A 82 5.37 11.74 -6.12
C LEU A 82 4.20 11.55 -5.13
N SER A 83 4.44 10.87 -4.00
CA SER A 83 3.40 10.66 -2.99
C SER A 83 3.06 11.92 -2.20
N LYS A 84 3.94 12.92 -2.15
CA LYS A 84 3.68 14.22 -1.50
C LYS A 84 2.58 15.00 -2.23
N ASP A 85 2.49 14.83 -3.54
CA ASP A 85 1.49 15.50 -4.40
C ASP A 85 0.19 14.70 -4.54
N LEU A 86 0.11 13.48 -3.96
CA LEU A 86 -1.09 12.67 -4.00
C LEU A 86 -2.22 13.37 -3.24
N GLN A 87 -3.17 13.92 -3.99
CA GLN A 87 -4.36 14.52 -3.41
C GLN A 87 -5.20 13.43 -2.73
N THR A 88 -5.47 13.64 -1.46
CA THR A 88 -6.40 12.81 -0.70
C THR A 88 -7.79 13.40 -0.85
N ASN A 89 -8.68 12.73 -1.60
CA ASN A 89 -10.05 13.19 -1.80
C ASN A 89 -10.86 13.17 -0.50
N LYS A 90 -10.68 12.12 0.30
CA LYS A 90 -11.39 11.93 1.58
C LYS A 90 -10.47 11.27 2.60
N LYS A 91 -10.58 11.68 3.86
CA LYS A 91 -9.91 11.05 5.01
C LYS A 91 -10.95 10.76 6.09
N GLY A 92 -10.98 9.51 6.58
CA GLY A 92 -11.99 9.09 7.56
C GLY A 92 -11.89 7.61 7.88
N TYR A 93 -13.04 6.99 8.10
CA TYR A 93 -13.22 5.56 8.35
C TYR A 93 -14.68 5.16 8.10
N PHE A 94 -14.98 3.85 8.10
CA PHE A 94 -16.35 3.36 7.97
C PHE A 94 -16.99 3.16 9.36
N GLU A 95 -18.19 3.67 9.51
CA GLU A 95 -19.12 3.33 10.61
C GLU A 95 -20.10 2.29 10.12
N TYR A 96 -20.45 1.37 10.99
CA TYR A 96 -21.39 0.27 10.70
C TYR A 96 -22.04 -0.22 11.99
N LYS A 97 -23.13 -0.97 11.85
CA LYS A 97 -23.73 -1.74 12.94
C LYS A 97 -23.42 -3.21 12.80
N ARG A 98 -23.10 -3.86 13.89
CA ARG A 98 -22.96 -5.32 13.97
C ARG A 98 -24.33 -5.92 14.31
N VAL A 99 -24.81 -6.81 13.46
CA VAL A 99 -26.07 -7.55 13.64
C VAL A 99 -25.74 -9.02 13.63
N THR A 100 -26.16 -9.75 14.66
CA THR A 100 -26.01 -11.20 14.72
C THR A 100 -27.34 -11.83 14.30
N GLU A 101 -27.32 -12.59 13.22
CA GLU A 101 -28.47 -13.36 12.75
C GLU A 101 -28.30 -14.82 13.16
N ILE A 102 -29.36 -15.41 13.72
CA ILE A 102 -29.37 -16.82 14.09
C ILE A 102 -29.69 -17.64 12.83
N ILE A 103 -28.80 -18.58 12.53
CA ILE A 103 -29.00 -19.53 11.44
C ILE A 103 -29.82 -20.71 11.98
N LYS A 104 -30.94 -21.02 11.34
CA LYS A 104 -31.78 -22.17 11.66
C LYS A 104 -31.73 -23.21 10.55
N ASP A 105 -31.79 -24.48 10.92
CA ASP A 105 -31.93 -25.60 9.97
C ASP A 105 -33.37 -25.67 9.41
N SER A 106 -33.60 -26.65 8.54
CA SER A 106 -34.94 -26.91 7.95
C SER A 106 -36.00 -27.32 8.96
N GLU A 107 -35.62 -27.72 10.15
CA GLU A 107 -36.50 -28.12 11.25
C GLU A 107 -36.72 -26.96 12.25
N GLY A 108 -36.05 -25.81 12.03
CA GLY A 108 -36.19 -24.62 12.87
C GLY A 108 -35.25 -24.58 14.07
N ASN A 109 -34.33 -25.57 14.22
CA ASN A 109 -33.35 -25.56 15.29
C ASN A 109 -32.22 -24.55 15.01
N GLU A 110 -31.72 -23.93 16.05
CA GLU A 110 -30.56 -23.02 15.94
C GLU A 110 -29.30 -23.84 15.69
N VAL A 111 -28.67 -23.67 14.52
CA VAL A 111 -27.44 -24.36 14.10
C VAL A 111 -26.19 -23.48 14.12
N GLY A 112 -26.39 -22.17 14.33
CA GLY A 112 -25.28 -21.22 14.39
C GLY A 112 -25.75 -19.77 14.34
N TYR A 113 -24.80 -18.88 14.18
CA TYR A 113 -25.06 -17.46 13.98
C TYR A 113 -24.08 -16.85 12.98
N GLU A 114 -24.57 -15.89 12.23
CA GLU A 114 -23.81 -15.12 11.26
C GLU A 114 -23.71 -13.67 11.72
N LEU A 115 -22.54 -13.09 11.61
CA LEU A 115 -22.31 -11.66 11.86
C LEU A 115 -22.44 -10.88 10.56
N LYS A 116 -23.30 -9.88 10.55
CA LYS A 116 -23.46 -8.97 9.41
C LYS A 116 -23.11 -7.55 9.82
N LEU A 117 -22.41 -6.84 8.93
CA LEU A 117 -22.24 -5.41 9.04
C LEU A 117 -23.31 -4.70 8.23
N THR A 118 -24.13 -3.92 8.91
CA THR A 118 -25.24 -3.15 8.32
C THR A 118 -25.04 -1.66 8.52
N ASP A 119 -25.83 -0.84 7.85
CA ASP A 119 -25.75 0.64 7.93
C ASP A 119 -24.33 1.17 7.68
N ILE A 120 -23.59 0.54 6.76
CA ILE A 120 -22.20 0.92 6.45
C ILE A 120 -22.21 2.33 5.84
N LYS A 121 -21.54 3.27 6.49
CA LYS A 121 -21.44 4.67 6.07
C LYS A 121 -20.01 5.16 6.18
N TRP A 122 -19.57 5.95 5.21
CA TRP A 122 -18.33 6.69 5.32
C TRP A 122 -18.46 7.84 6.29
N ARG A 123 -17.60 7.89 7.31
CA ARG A 123 -17.44 9.03 8.20
C ARG A 123 -16.18 9.79 7.85
N GLU A 124 -16.35 11.03 7.42
CA GLU A 124 -15.21 11.92 7.20
C GLU A 124 -14.67 12.42 8.54
N ASP A 125 -13.38 12.22 8.76
CA ASP A 125 -12.65 12.71 9.95
C ASP A 125 -11.23 13.08 9.52
N LYS A 126 -11.00 14.37 9.31
CA LYS A 126 -9.70 14.88 8.87
C LYS A 126 -8.62 14.75 9.94
N ALA A 127 -8.99 14.80 11.21
CA ALA A 127 -8.06 14.71 12.34
C ALA A 127 -7.66 13.26 12.63
N ASN A 128 -8.64 12.40 12.90
CA ASN A 128 -8.43 11.04 13.42
C ASN A 128 -8.65 9.93 12.39
N GLY A 129 -9.14 10.27 11.19
CA GLY A 129 -9.34 9.31 10.12
C GLY A 129 -8.05 8.58 9.78
N TYR A 130 -8.13 7.28 9.56
CA TYR A 130 -7.00 6.40 9.27
C TYR A 130 -7.10 5.70 7.92
N ILE A 131 -8.18 5.95 7.19
CA ILE A 131 -8.33 5.59 5.78
C ILE A 131 -8.27 6.86 4.95
N LYS A 132 -7.43 6.85 3.91
CA LYS A 132 -7.34 7.92 2.92
C LYS A 132 -7.84 7.37 1.58
N ILE A 133 -8.82 8.03 0.99
CA ILE A 133 -9.34 7.71 -0.34
C ILE A 133 -8.71 8.69 -1.34
N HIS A 134 -7.98 8.18 -2.30
CA HIS A 134 -7.30 8.94 -3.36
C HIS A 134 -8.10 8.92 -4.66
N GLU A 135 -8.79 7.81 -4.95
CA GLU A 135 -9.61 7.61 -6.14
C GLU A 135 -10.94 6.98 -5.72
N LEU A 136 -12.04 7.50 -6.24
CA LEU A 136 -13.36 6.90 -6.02
C LEU A 136 -13.53 5.61 -6.84
N PRO A 137 -14.36 4.65 -6.38
CA PRO A 137 -14.64 3.44 -7.13
C PRO A 137 -15.16 3.76 -8.54
N GLN A 138 -14.56 3.17 -9.55
CA GLN A 138 -14.95 3.39 -10.94
C GLN A 138 -15.98 2.34 -11.36
N VAL A 139 -17.10 2.82 -11.87
CA VAL A 139 -18.14 2.01 -12.48
C VAL A 139 -18.57 2.66 -13.81
N LYS A 140 -18.95 1.84 -14.77
CA LYS A 140 -19.63 2.31 -16.00
C LYS A 140 -21.10 1.98 -15.89
N THR A 141 -21.93 2.97 -16.16
CA THR A 141 -23.38 2.82 -16.21
C THR A 141 -23.88 3.13 -17.62
N ILE A 142 -24.96 2.49 -18.00
CA ILE A 142 -25.77 2.85 -19.15
C ILE A 142 -27.20 3.14 -18.67
N LYS A 143 -27.97 3.91 -19.43
CA LYS A 143 -29.39 4.07 -19.18
C LYS A 143 -30.13 2.86 -19.73
N ASP A 144 -31.04 2.31 -18.95
CA ASP A 144 -32.00 1.31 -19.41
C ASP A 144 -33.18 1.96 -20.18
N ASN A 145 -34.12 1.13 -20.61
CA ASN A 145 -35.29 1.61 -21.38
C ASN A 145 -36.22 2.53 -20.56
N ASP A 146 -36.15 2.46 -19.23
CA ASP A 146 -36.98 3.25 -18.31
C ASP A 146 -36.18 4.47 -17.77
N GLY A 147 -34.98 4.72 -18.28
CA GLY A 147 -34.10 5.83 -17.88
C GLY A 147 -33.31 5.60 -16.60
N GLY A 148 -33.36 4.39 -16.01
CA GLY A 148 -32.59 3.99 -14.84
C GLY A 148 -31.12 3.75 -15.16
N ASP A 149 -30.23 3.95 -14.17
CA ASP A 149 -28.81 3.65 -14.32
C ASP A 149 -28.53 2.17 -14.06
N VAL A 150 -28.03 1.46 -15.08
CA VAL A 150 -27.59 0.07 -14.99
C VAL A 150 -26.07 0.00 -15.03
N ILE A 151 -25.46 -0.60 -14.01
CA ILE A 151 -24.01 -0.81 -13.96
C ILE A 151 -23.64 -1.92 -14.95
N THR A 152 -22.89 -1.57 -15.99
CA THR A 152 -22.42 -2.52 -17.01
C THR A 152 -21.02 -3.02 -16.74
N HIS A 153 -20.22 -2.27 -15.99
CA HIS A 153 -18.85 -2.64 -15.68
C HIS A 153 -18.42 -2.04 -14.35
N LYS A 154 -17.74 -2.84 -13.56
CA LYS A 154 -17.07 -2.43 -12.31
C LYS A 154 -15.56 -2.60 -12.49
N ALA A 155 -14.78 -1.56 -12.23
CA ALA A 155 -13.33 -1.69 -12.24
C ALA A 155 -12.88 -2.69 -11.16
N PRO A 156 -11.97 -3.61 -11.48
CA PRO A 156 -11.44 -4.57 -10.52
C PRO A 156 -10.44 -3.89 -9.58
N TYR A 157 -10.63 -4.10 -8.28
CA TYR A 157 -9.72 -3.64 -7.24
C TYR A 157 -9.13 -4.81 -6.46
N VAL A 158 -7.93 -4.60 -5.94
CA VAL A 158 -7.24 -5.54 -5.06
C VAL A 158 -6.85 -4.80 -3.78
N ILE A 159 -7.03 -5.44 -2.64
CA ILE A 159 -6.60 -4.94 -1.34
C ILE A 159 -5.49 -5.83 -0.82
N GLY A 160 -4.29 -5.29 -0.69
CA GLY A 160 -3.19 -5.91 0.03
C GLY A 160 -3.14 -5.37 1.46
N GLY A 161 -3.17 -6.26 2.44
CA GLY A 161 -3.16 -5.90 3.86
C GLY A 161 -1.99 -6.52 4.61
N ASP A 162 -1.51 -5.81 5.63
CA ASP A 162 -0.49 -6.28 6.55
C ASP A 162 -0.95 -6.04 7.99
N THR A 163 -0.69 -7.02 8.86
CA THR A 163 -1.12 -7.01 10.24
C THR A 163 -0.03 -6.48 11.16
N SER A 164 -0.44 -5.78 12.21
CA SER A 164 0.48 -5.25 13.20
C SER A 164 0.95 -6.32 14.18
N GLY A 165 2.25 -6.28 14.49
CA GLY A 165 2.84 -6.99 15.61
C GLY A 165 2.60 -6.31 16.97
N LEU A 166 3.18 -6.85 18.04
CA LEU A 166 3.06 -6.30 19.39
C LEU A 166 3.63 -4.87 19.49
N GLY A 167 2.75 -3.89 19.56
CA GLY A 167 2.98 -2.61 20.26
C GLY A 167 3.59 -1.45 19.46
N LEU A 168 4.36 -1.64 18.40
CA LEU A 168 5.04 -0.55 17.67
C LEU A 168 4.73 -0.49 16.17
N ASP A 169 4.11 -1.51 15.65
CA ASP A 169 3.83 -1.66 14.24
C ASP A 169 2.42 -1.16 13.86
N TYR A 170 2.13 -1.06 12.58
CA TYR A 170 0.88 -0.51 12.07
C TYR A 170 0.09 -1.56 11.31
N TYR A 171 -1.23 -1.60 11.53
CA TYR A 171 -2.14 -2.20 10.57
C TYR A 171 -2.15 -1.35 9.31
N THR A 172 -1.82 -1.95 8.19
CA THR A 172 -1.78 -1.25 6.91
C THR A 172 -2.58 -1.97 5.85
N ALA A 173 -3.16 -1.23 4.92
CA ALA A 173 -3.71 -1.79 3.71
C ALA A 173 -3.63 -0.80 2.55
N LYS A 174 -3.50 -1.32 1.33
CA LYS A 174 -3.57 -0.54 0.09
C LYS A 174 -4.62 -1.12 -0.83
N VAL A 175 -5.50 -0.28 -1.30
CA VAL A 175 -6.43 -0.59 -2.38
C VAL A 175 -5.79 -0.15 -3.69
N ILE A 176 -5.66 -1.07 -4.62
CA ILE A 176 -5.05 -0.85 -5.93
C ILE A 176 -6.10 -1.06 -7.02
N ASN A 177 -6.25 -0.09 -7.89
CA ASN A 177 -7.01 -0.27 -9.12
C ASN A 177 -6.23 -1.19 -10.06
N ASN A 178 -6.76 -2.39 -10.31
CA ASN A 178 -6.03 -3.43 -11.06
C ASN A 178 -5.89 -3.12 -12.56
N LEU A 179 -6.61 -2.14 -13.09
CA LEU A 179 -6.46 -1.67 -14.46
C LEU A 179 -5.33 -0.63 -14.58
N THR A 180 -5.38 0.39 -13.72
CA THR A 180 -4.43 1.52 -13.78
C THR A 180 -3.16 1.30 -12.98
N LYS A 181 -3.14 0.30 -12.09
CA LYS A 181 -2.08 0.01 -11.11
C LYS A 181 -1.84 1.14 -10.09
N LYS A 182 -2.74 2.11 -10.03
CA LYS A 182 -2.67 3.22 -9.08
C LYS A 182 -3.28 2.85 -7.73
N THR A 183 -2.75 3.44 -6.67
CA THR A 183 -3.33 3.33 -5.33
C THR A 183 -4.61 4.15 -5.25
N ALA A 184 -5.75 3.47 -5.00
CA ALA A 184 -7.06 4.10 -4.87
C ALA A 184 -7.36 4.50 -3.42
N ALA A 185 -6.92 3.73 -2.43
CA ALA A 185 -7.03 4.08 -1.02
C ALA A 185 -5.91 3.45 -0.18
N THR A 186 -5.70 4.01 1.02
CA THR A 186 -4.77 3.48 2.01
C THR A 186 -5.41 3.46 3.38
N LEU A 187 -5.16 2.40 4.16
CA LEU A 187 -5.43 2.32 5.59
C LEU A 187 -4.09 2.29 6.31
N HIS A 188 -3.96 3.08 7.37
CA HIS A 188 -2.75 3.11 8.19
C HIS A 188 -3.10 3.52 9.62
N LYS A 189 -2.99 2.59 10.58
CA LYS A 189 -3.34 2.82 11.98
C LYS A 189 -2.58 1.88 12.90
N GLN A 190 -1.97 2.41 13.94
CA GLN A 190 -1.22 1.65 14.92
C GLN A 190 -2.12 0.93 15.94
N THR A 191 -3.17 1.60 16.39
CA THR A 191 -4.02 1.14 17.48
C THR A 191 -5.36 0.57 16.99
N LEU A 192 -5.32 -0.46 16.16
CA LEU A 192 -6.49 -1.28 15.83
C LEU A 192 -6.36 -2.65 16.50
N ASN A 193 -7.47 -3.37 16.62
CA ASN A 193 -7.45 -4.81 16.83
C ASN A 193 -7.76 -5.55 15.53
N ASP A 194 -7.49 -6.83 15.49
CA ASP A 194 -7.66 -7.69 14.32
C ASP A 194 -9.09 -7.66 13.76
N ASP A 195 -10.11 -7.66 14.65
CA ASP A 195 -11.51 -7.68 14.24
C ASP A 195 -11.93 -6.35 13.60
N ILE A 196 -11.58 -5.21 14.21
CA ILE A 196 -11.88 -3.89 13.63
C ILE A 196 -11.12 -3.69 12.32
N TYR A 197 -9.88 -4.16 12.23
CA TYR A 197 -9.12 -4.11 10.99
C TYR A 197 -9.82 -4.90 9.88
N ALA A 198 -10.24 -6.15 10.17
CA ALA A 198 -10.99 -6.99 9.23
C ALA A 198 -12.31 -6.33 8.79
N GLU A 199 -13.07 -5.75 9.73
CA GLU A 199 -14.33 -5.05 9.44
C GLU A 199 -14.12 -3.82 8.55
N GLN A 200 -13.05 -3.04 8.77
CA GLN A 200 -12.72 -1.93 7.90
C GLN A 200 -12.28 -2.40 6.50
N LEU A 201 -11.55 -3.52 6.40
CA LEU A 201 -11.22 -4.13 5.11
C LEU A 201 -12.48 -4.68 4.40
N TYR A 202 -13.41 -5.28 5.13
CA TYR A 202 -14.71 -5.66 4.59
C TYR A 202 -15.44 -4.46 3.97
N CYS A 203 -15.54 -3.36 4.72
CA CYS A 203 -16.18 -2.13 4.23
C CYS A 203 -15.45 -1.55 3.01
N LEU A 204 -14.12 -1.52 3.03
CA LEU A 204 -13.31 -1.11 1.86
C LEU A 204 -13.54 -2.02 0.66
N GLY A 205 -13.56 -3.34 0.87
CA GLY A 205 -13.81 -4.31 -0.18
C GLY A 205 -15.17 -4.09 -0.84
N LYS A 206 -16.22 -3.93 -0.04
CA LYS A 206 -17.58 -3.60 -0.51
C LYS A 206 -17.62 -2.26 -1.25
N TYR A 207 -16.96 -1.24 -0.70
CA TYR A 207 -16.90 0.08 -1.31
C TYR A 207 -16.17 0.07 -2.66
N TYR A 208 -15.11 -0.74 -2.79
CA TYR A 208 -14.33 -0.89 -4.02
C TYR A 208 -14.76 -2.10 -4.87
N ASN A 209 -16.06 -2.20 -5.16
CA ASN A 209 -16.63 -3.16 -6.11
C ASN A 209 -16.37 -4.64 -5.77
N GLU A 210 -16.46 -5.02 -4.51
CA GLU A 210 -16.13 -6.38 -4.03
C GLU A 210 -14.65 -6.73 -4.31
N ALA A 211 -13.73 -5.85 -3.94
CA ALA A 211 -12.30 -6.01 -4.19
C ALA A 211 -11.77 -7.36 -3.68
N LEU A 212 -10.81 -7.95 -4.40
CA LEU A 212 -10.06 -9.10 -3.89
C LEU A 212 -9.22 -8.69 -2.68
N ILE A 213 -9.42 -9.32 -1.53
CA ILE A 213 -8.66 -9.03 -0.31
C ILE A 213 -7.62 -10.13 -0.05
N GLY A 214 -6.35 -9.74 0.03
CA GLY A 214 -5.23 -10.58 0.45
C GLY A 214 -4.50 -9.95 1.62
N ILE A 215 -4.55 -10.59 2.80
CA ILE A 215 -3.85 -10.14 4.00
C ILE A 215 -2.62 -11.02 4.20
N GLU A 216 -1.49 -10.43 4.59
CA GLU A 216 -0.32 -11.18 5.02
C GLU A 216 -0.63 -11.89 6.34
N VAL A 217 -0.33 -13.20 6.40
CA VAL A 217 -0.68 -14.06 7.54
C VAL A 217 0.52 -14.52 8.36
N ASN A 218 1.68 -13.96 8.10
CA ASN A 218 2.91 -14.36 8.81
C ASN A 218 2.84 -14.06 10.31
N TYR A 219 2.20 -12.95 10.67
CA TYR A 219 2.05 -12.55 12.06
C TYR A 219 0.70 -12.96 12.64
N SER A 220 -0.40 -12.61 12.00
CA SER A 220 -1.76 -12.96 12.44
C SER A 220 -2.63 -13.49 11.30
N LEU A 221 -3.21 -14.66 11.51
CA LEU A 221 -4.23 -15.24 10.63
C LEU A 221 -5.63 -14.73 10.95
N GLN A 222 -5.83 -14.16 12.16
CA GLN A 222 -7.13 -13.78 12.71
C GLN A 222 -7.95 -12.86 11.79
N PRO A 223 -7.43 -11.75 11.24
CA PRO A 223 -8.24 -10.89 10.38
C PRO A 223 -8.75 -11.59 9.13
N THR A 224 -7.94 -12.48 8.56
CA THR A 224 -8.32 -13.25 7.37
C THR A 224 -9.43 -14.25 7.69
N MET A 225 -9.31 -14.97 8.80
CA MET A 225 -10.34 -15.93 9.25
C MET A 225 -11.63 -15.22 9.66
N TYR A 226 -11.53 -14.03 10.28
CA TYR A 226 -12.68 -13.21 10.62
C TYR A 226 -13.46 -12.79 9.37
N LEU A 227 -12.76 -12.35 8.32
CA LEU A 227 -13.37 -12.04 7.02
C LEU A 227 -14.05 -13.26 6.40
N ALA A 228 -13.39 -14.43 6.45
CA ALA A 228 -13.89 -15.65 5.83
C ALA A 228 -15.07 -16.27 6.59
N GLU A 229 -14.93 -16.45 7.91
CA GLU A 229 -15.84 -17.28 8.70
C GLU A 229 -16.92 -16.47 9.42
N LYS A 230 -16.62 -15.22 9.80
CA LYS A 230 -17.58 -14.37 10.52
C LYS A 230 -18.36 -13.43 9.60
N LEU A 231 -17.66 -12.81 8.65
CA LEU A 231 -18.27 -11.83 7.73
C LEU A 231 -18.62 -12.41 6.37
N ASN A 232 -18.29 -13.69 6.10
CA ASN A 232 -18.57 -14.39 4.85
C ASN A 232 -18.18 -13.56 3.60
N TYR A 233 -17.01 -12.90 3.66
CA TYR A 233 -16.51 -12.14 2.53
C TYR A 233 -16.05 -13.07 1.42
N SER A 234 -16.71 -13.03 0.26
CA SER A 234 -16.57 -14.04 -0.79
C SER A 234 -15.28 -13.93 -1.61
N ASN A 235 -14.70 -12.73 -1.71
CA ASN A 235 -13.56 -12.47 -2.62
C ASN A 235 -12.25 -12.33 -1.84
N LEU A 236 -11.83 -13.43 -1.19
CA LEU A 236 -10.56 -13.53 -0.46
C LEU A 236 -9.50 -14.23 -1.30
N TYR A 237 -8.25 -13.77 -1.16
CA TYR A 237 -7.10 -14.44 -1.74
C TYR A 237 -6.87 -15.80 -1.07
N VAL A 238 -6.81 -16.83 -1.90
CA VAL A 238 -6.59 -18.22 -1.49
C VAL A 238 -5.29 -18.71 -2.10
N ARG A 239 -4.39 -19.21 -1.25
CA ARG A 239 -3.17 -19.90 -1.69
C ARG A 239 -3.31 -21.41 -1.58
N GLU A 240 -2.60 -22.12 -2.42
CA GLU A 240 -2.42 -23.56 -2.32
C GLU A 240 -1.15 -23.86 -1.53
N ARG A 241 -1.23 -24.75 -0.56
CA ARG A 241 -0.08 -25.27 0.16
C ARG A 241 -0.11 -26.79 0.24
N LEU A 242 1.06 -27.40 0.23
CA LEU A 242 1.17 -28.84 0.47
C LEU A 242 1.02 -29.11 1.98
N ASP A 243 0.03 -29.91 2.35
CA ASP A 243 -0.05 -30.49 3.69
C ASP A 243 1.03 -31.57 3.81
N SER A 244 2.03 -31.32 4.64
CA SER A 244 3.19 -32.21 4.81
C SER A 244 2.83 -33.56 5.43
N ILE A 245 1.71 -33.66 6.19
CA ILE A 245 1.24 -34.86 6.84
C ILE A 245 0.40 -35.69 5.87
N LYS A 246 -0.61 -35.08 5.27
CA LYS A 246 -1.55 -35.73 4.36
C LYS A 246 -1.02 -35.86 2.94
N LYS A 247 0.09 -35.17 2.60
CA LYS A 247 0.66 -35.10 1.24
C LYS A 247 -0.35 -34.65 0.17
N THR A 248 -1.32 -33.87 0.57
CA THR A 248 -2.37 -33.31 -0.29
C THR A 248 -2.24 -31.80 -0.41
N ILE A 249 -2.69 -31.24 -1.53
CA ILE A 249 -2.80 -29.80 -1.69
C ILE A 249 -4.03 -29.31 -0.94
N VAL A 250 -3.84 -28.38 0.00
CA VAL A 250 -4.91 -27.73 0.75
C VAL A 250 -4.96 -26.24 0.42
N LYS A 251 -6.16 -25.71 0.39
CA LYS A 251 -6.39 -24.27 0.22
C LYS A 251 -6.27 -23.58 1.57
N ALA A 252 -5.58 -22.43 1.58
CA ALA A 252 -5.43 -21.60 2.77
C ALA A 252 -5.65 -20.14 2.40
N PHE A 253 -6.38 -19.41 3.23
CA PHE A 253 -6.61 -17.99 3.05
C PHE A 253 -5.35 -17.16 3.36
N GLY A 254 -5.27 -15.97 2.72
CA GLY A 254 -4.24 -14.99 2.95
C GLY A 254 -2.92 -15.26 2.24
N PHE A 255 -2.04 -14.26 2.27
CA PHE A 255 -0.72 -14.30 1.64
C PHE A 255 0.36 -14.62 2.68
N GLU A 256 1.31 -15.46 2.33
CA GLU A 256 2.44 -15.80 3.19
C GLU A 256 3.74 -15.33 2.55
N THR A 257 4.45 -14.44 3.26
CA THR A 257 5.77 -13.97 2.84
C THR A 257 6.85 -14.91 3.36
N ASN A 258 7.60 -15.51 2.44
CA ASN A 258 8.73 -16.36 2.73
C ASN A 258 9.82 -16.18 1.66
N SER A 259 10.92 -16.91 1.75
CA SER A 259 12.03 -16.82 0.80
C SER A 259 11.67 -17.09 -0.67
N LYS A 260 10.55 -17.81 -0.93
CA LYS A 260 10.06 -18.11 -2.29
C LYS A 260 9.07 -17.07 -2.81
N THR A 261 8.28 -16.46 -1.92
CA THR A 261 7.23 -15.50 -2.27
C THR A 261 7.70 -14.05 -2.18
N ARG A 262 8.78 -13.80 -1.43
CA ARG A 262 9.44 -12.50 -1.38
C ARG A 262 10.21 -12.27 -2.68
N PRO A 263 9.93 -11.19 -3.43
CA PRO A 263 10.77 -10.85 -4.59
C PRO A 263 12.20 -10.60 -4.14
N VAL A 264 13.13 -11.14 -4.90
CA VAL A 264 14.59 -10.96 -4.71
C VAL A 264 15.02 -9.72 -5.46
#